data_a0ebc6a73fb556a52fd70711e2a8d6d9
#
_entry.id   a0ebc6a73fb556a52fd70711e2a8d6d9
#
_cell.length_a   1.000
_cell.length_b   1.000
_cell.length_c   1.000
_cell.angle_alpha   90.00
_cell.angle_beta   90.00
_cell.angle_gamma   90.00
#
_symmetry.space_group_name_H-M   'P 1'
#
loop_
_entity.id
_entity.type
_entity.pdbx_description
1 polymer ?
#
loop_
_entity_poly.entity_id
_entity_poly.type
_entity_poly.pdbx_seq_one_letter_code
_entity_poly.pdbx_strand_id
1 'polypeptide(L)'
;FAQGIPYFIVNNISVLMFAKMGVPNGDMALFTSLLYLPWTIKPFWSPFVDIIRTKRWWVVSMQILMSIAFILLTLTIPHPDEATMAAGTTPISMFTVTLILFIITAFASATHDIAADGFYMLALKSGEQAEFVGIRSTFYRLASIFGQGVLVAIAGAIELKYDNIPLSWTITMLVTAVMFSAVSFYHLFMIPKPSSDKSVLAPGTAGAKAIFKEFGRTFATYFTKPGVLLAIVFMLLYR
;
A
#
# COMPACT_ATOMS: atom_id res chain seq x y z
N PHE A 1 -6.68 -3.87 -8.74
CA PHE A 1 -7.16 -2.54 -8.36
C PHE A 1 -6.80 -2.23 -6.90
N ALA A 2 -7.31 -2.99 -5.94
CA ALA A 2 -7.06 -2.76 -4.50
C ALA A 2 -5.57 -2.75 -4.08
N GLN A 3 -4.68 -3.43 -4.80
CA GLN A 3 -3.22 -3.34 -4.59
C GLN A 3 -2.65 -2.01 -5.08
N GLY A 4 -3.14 -1.50 -6.22
CA GLY A 4 -2.58 -0.30 -6.83
C GLY A 4 -3.01 1.00 -6.13
N ILE A 5 -4.25 1.10 -5.68
CA ILE A 5 -4.77 2.35 -5.09
C ILE A 5 -3.92 2.86 -3.92
N PRO A 6 -3.64 2.08 -2.85
CA PRO A 6 -2.83 2.58 -1.74
C PRO A 6 -1.41 2.96 -2.17
N TYR A 7 -0.82 2.21 -3.11
CA TYR A 7 0.49 2.53 -3.66
C TYR A 7 0.51 3.92 -4.31
N PHE A 8 -0.44 4.21 -5.21
CA PHE A 8 -0.50 5.51 -5.91
C PHE A 8 -0.86 6.65 -4.95
N ILE A 9 -1.71 6.40 -3.96
CA ILE A 9 -2.02 7.41 -2.93
C ILE A 9 -0.76 7.76 -2.14
N VAL A 10 -0.04 6.76 -1.65
CA VAL A 10 1.13 6.98 -0.79
C VAL A 10 2.32 7.57 -1.56
N ASN A 11 2.59 7.11 -2.79
CA ASN A 11 3.80 7.48 -3.51
C ASN A 11 3.63 8.64 -4.50
N ASN A 12 2.41 8.93 -4.95
CA ASN A 12 2.17 9.98 -5.95
C ASN A 12 1.27 11.10 -5.41
N ILE A 13 0.13 10.74 -4.82
CA ILE A 13 -0.83 11.74 -4.35
C ILE A 13 -0.31 12.50 -3.12
N SER A 14 0.35 11.81 -2.18
CA SER A 14 0.97 12.47 -1.03
C SER A 14 1.99 13.51 -1.44
N VAL A 15 2.83 13.19 -2.44
CA VAL A 15 3.85 14.13 -2.99
C VAL A 15 3.18 15.38 -3.55
N LEU A 16 2.15 15.18 -4.38
CA LEU A 16 1.43 16.31 -4.98
C LEU A 16 0.70 17.16 -3.93
N MET A 17 0.12 16.52 -2.93
CA MET A 17 -0.52 17.19 -1.80
C MET A 17 0.49 18.04 -1.02
N PHE A 18 1.65 17.47 -0.64
CA PHE A 18 2.69 18.22 0.08
C PHE A 18 3.23 19.38 -0.74
N ALA A 19 3.46 19.18 -2.04
CA ALA A 19 3.91 20.24 -2.94
C ALA A 19 2.90 21.39 -3.02
N LYS A 20 1.62 21.08 -3.19
CA LYS A 20 0.54 22.07 -3.24
C LYS A 20 0.33 22.81 -1.90
N MET A 21 0.63 22.15 -0.79
CA MET A 21 0.57 22.77 0.54
C MET A 21 1.87 23.50 0.94
N GLY A 22 2.79 23.74 -0.02
CA GLY A 22 3.97 24.56 0.19
C GLY A 22 5.06 23.92 1.04
N VAL A 23 5.14 22.58 1.10
CA VAL A 23 6.24 21.89 1.78
C VAL A 23 7.52 22.02 0.96
N PRO A 24 8.67 22.39 1.58
CA PRO A 24 9.95 22.50 0.88
C PRO A 24 10.38 21.21 0.18
N ASN A 25 10.96 21.34 -1.02
CA ASN A 25 11.36 20.19 -1.85
C ASN A 25 12.31 19.22 -1.12
N GLY A 26 13.23 19.72 -0.27
CA GLY A 26 14.16 18.90 0.48
C GLY A 26 13.45 17.97 1.47
N ASP A 27 12.53 18.51 2.25
CA ASP A 27 11.72 17.74 3.20
C ASP A 27 10.83 16.74 2.46
N MET A 28 10.18 17.18 1.39
CA MET A 28 9.32 16.35 0.55
C MET A 28 10.09 15.14 -0.02
N ALA A 29 11.30 15.34 -0.56
CA ALA A 29 12.13 14.27 -1.10
C ALA A 29 12.50 13.23 -0.02
N LEU A 30 12.84 13.66 1.18
CA LEU A 30 13.19 12.78 2.31
C LEU A 30 11.98 11.93 2.72
N PHE A 31 10.83 12.54 2.94
CA PHE A 31 9.65 11.82 3.42
C PHE A 31 9.06 10.88 2.37
N THR A 32 9.05 11.29 1.10
CA THR A 32 8.58 10.40 0.02
C THR A 32 9.49 9.19 -0.16
N SER A 33 10.80 9.35 0.05
CA SER A 33 11.74 8.22 0.07
C SER A 33 11.43 7.24 1.21
N LEU A 34 11.10 7.74 2.41
CA LEU A 34 10.67 6.91 3.53
C LEU A 34 9.35 6.18 3.25
N LEU A 35 8.40 6.85 2.60
CA LEU A 35 7.12 6.24 2.24
C LEU A 35 7.29 5.10 1.22
N TYR A 36 8.31 5.15 0.35
CA TYR A 36 8.60 4.08 -0.60
C TYR A 36 9.30 2.86 0.01
N LEU A 37 9.97 3.06 1.16
CA LEU A 37 10.78 2.03 1.83
C LEU A 37 10.06 0.69 2.05
N PRO A 38 8.79 0.63 2.51
CA PRO A 38 8.10 -0.64 2.75
C PRO A 38 8.07 -1.56 1.53
N TRP A 39 7.86 -1.03 0.33
CA TRP A 39 7.86 -1.87 -0.88
C TRP A 39 9.25 -2.39 -1.25
N THR A 40 10.30 -1.62 -0.93
CA THR A 40 11.69 -2.02 -1.19
C THR A 40 12.13 -3.16 -0.26
N ILE A 41 11.73 -3.10 1.01
CA ILE A 41 12.17 -4.07 2.03
C ILE A 41 11.17 -5.21 2.26
N LYS A 42 10.13 -5.37 1.43
CA LYS A 42 9.18 -6.49 1.46
C LYS A 42 9.78 -7.87 1.75
N PRO A 43 10.90 -8.27 1.11
CA PRO A 43 11.47 -9.59 1.32
C PRO A 43 11.82 -9.89 2.78
N PHE A 44 12.15 -8.85 3.57
CA PHE A 44 12.55 -9.03 4.96
C PHE A 44 11.44 -9.46 5.89
N TRP A 45 10.16 -9.22 5.57
CA TRP A 45 9.05 -9.70 6.38
C TRP A 45 8.05 -10.59 5.64
N SER A 46 8.25 -10.81 4.35
CA SER A 46 7.39 -11.70 3.56
C SER A 46 7.16 -13.08 4.22
N PRO A 47 8.18 -13.76 4.81
CA PRO A 47 7.95 -15.04 5.45
C PRO A 47 6.97 -14.99 6.63
N PHE A 48 6.86 -13.86 7.34
CA PHE A 48 5.88 -13.74 8.44
C PHE A 48 4.43 -13.86 7.95
N VAL A 49 4.16 -13.38 6.74
CA VAL A 49 2.84 -13.46 6.11
C VAL A 49 2.46 -14.92 5.82
N ASP A 50 3.45 -15.76 5.53
CA ASP A 50 3.25 -17.21 5.29
C ASP A 50 3.09 -18.00 6.60
N ILE A 51 3.84 -17.61 7.63
CA ILE A 51 3.97 -18.35 8.87
C ILE A 51 2.77 -18.13 9.78
N ILE A 52 2.29 -16.88 9.93
CA ILE A 52 1.41 -16.51 11.05
C ILE A 52 -0.06 -16.80 10.75
N ARG A 53 -0.55 -16.49 9.57
CA ARG A 53 -1.98 -16.62 9.23
C ARG A 53 -2.15 -16.98 7.77
N THR A 54 -3.42 -17.23 7.35
CA THR A 54 -3.79 -17.46 5.95
C THR A 54 -3.60 -16.20 5.11
N LYS A 55 -3.35 -16.34 3.82
CA LYS A 55 -3.21 -15.21 2.88
C LYS A 55 -4.49 -14.37 2.83
N ARG A 56 -5.65 -15.03 2.81
CA ARG A 56 -6.95 -14.35 2.86
C ARG A 56 -7.08 -13.47 4.11
N TRP A 57 -6.67 -13.96 5.28
CA TRP A 57 -6.71 -13.19 6.53
C TRP A 57 -5.87 -11.90 6.40
N TRP A 58 -4.65 -12.01 5.87
CA TRP A 58 -3.78 -10.85 5.67
C TRP A 58 -4.37 -9.86 4.67
N VAL A 59 -4.89 -10.34 3.51
CA VAL A 59 -5.53 -9.47 2.51
C VAL A 59 -6.65 -8.65 3.13
N VAL A 60 -7.58 -9.30 3.82
CA VAL A 60 -8.75 -8.62 4.41
C VAL A 60 -8.34 -7.69 5.56
N SER A 61 -7.45 -8.15 6.47
CA SER A 61 -7.02 -7.34 7.61
C SER A 61 -6.27 -6.09 7.19
N MET A 62 -5.38 -6.20 6.19
CA MET A 62 -4.64 -5.04 5.67
C MET A 62 -5.57 -4.07 4.93
N GLN A 63 -6.58 -4.54 4.22
CA GLN A 63 -7.57 -3.67 3.60
C GLN A 63 -8.40 -2.90 4.63
N ILE A 64 -8.83 -3.56 5.71
CA ILE A 64 -9.52 -2.89 6.81
C ILE A 64 -8.61 -1.84 7.45
N LEU A 65 -7.35 -2.19 7.74
CA LEU A 65 -6.39 -1.24 8.31
C LEU A 65 -6.17 -0.03 7.40
N MET A 66 -6.00 -0.24 6.09
CA MET A 66 -5.86 0.85 5.13
C MET A 66 -7.12 1.69 5.00
N SER A 67 -8.31 1.09 5.06
CA SER A 67 -9.59 1.82 5.06
C SER A 67 -9.68 2.76 6.27
N ILE A 68 -9.33 2.26 7.45
CA ILE A 68 -9.29 3.08 8.68
C ILE A 68 -8.24 4.20 8.52
N ALA A 69 -7.05 3.89 8.02
CA ALA A 69 -6.01 4.88 7.81
C ALA A 69 -6.44 5.99 6.82
N PHE A 70 -7.12 5.66 5.72
CA PHE A 70 -7.64 6.65 4.78
C PHE A 70 -8.73 7.53 5.38
N ILE A 71 -9.61 6.96 6.23
CA ILE A 71 -10.60 7.75 6.98
C ILE A 71 -9.89 8.73 7.93
N LEU A 72 -8.90 8.26 8.67
CA LEU A 72 -8.12 9.11 9.58
C LEU A 72 -7.31 10.16 8.83
N LEU A 73 -6.73 9.83 7.67
CA LEU A 73 -6.05 10.80 6.81
C LEU A 73 -6.97 11.96 6.43
N THR A 74 -8.25 11.70 6.14
CA THR A 74 -9.24 12.75 5.86
C THR A 74 -9.37 13.77 7.01
N LEU A 75 -9.21 13.30 8.25
CA LEU A 75 -9.38 14.12 9.46
C LEU A 75 -8.08 14.81 9.92
N THR A 76 -6.93 14.43 9.37
CA THR A 76 -5.61 14.86 9.84
C THR A 76 -4.86 15.74 8.84
N ILE A 77 -5.48 16.10 7.72
CA ILE A 77 -4.88 17.05 6.77
C ILE A 77 -4.80 18.40 7.43
N PRO A 78 -3.59 18.97 7.56
CA PRO A 78 -3.42 20.27 8.20
C PRO A 78 -3.92 21.40 7.29
N HIS A 79 -4.14 22.57 7.92
CA HIS A 79 -4.57 23.79 7.23
C HIS A 79 -3.50 24.87 7.44
N PRO A 80 -2.38 24.84 6.68
CA PRO A 80 -1.38 25.90 6.72
C PRO A 80 -2.01 27.24 6.28
N ASP A 81 -1.40 28.33 6.71
CA ASP A 81 -1.81 29.66 6.24
C ASP A 81 -1.36 29.88 4.77
N GLU A 82 -2.10 30.71 4.05
CA GLU A 82 -1.89 30.95 2.63
C GLU A 82 -0.50 31.55 2.34
N ALA A 83 0.02 32.35 3.25
CA ALA A 83 1.33 33.01 3.07
C ALA A 83 2.46 31.97 3.12
N THR A 84 2.43 31.03 4.05
CA THR A 84 3.45 29.95 4.12
C THR A 84 3.32 28.98 2.96
N MET A 85 2.10 28.67 2.52
CA MET A 85 1.89 27.82 1.33
C MET A 85 2.43 28.49 0.08
N ALA A 86 2.11 29.77 -0.15
CA ALA A 86 2.56 30.53 -1.30
C ALA A 86 4.09 30.73 -1.31
N ALA A 87 4.70 30.91 -0.13
CA ALA A 87 6.15 31.04 0.02
C ALA A 87 6.89 29.71 -0.10
N GLY A 88 6.21 28.56 -0.09
CA GLY A 88 6.85 27.24 -0.10
C GLY A 88 7.64 26.95 1.18
N THR A 89 7.19 27.47 2.32
CA THR A 89 7.87 27.35 3.62
C THR A 89 7.06 26.65 4.69
N THR A 90 5.99 25.94 4.30
CA THR A 90 5.15 25.20 5.23
C THR A 90 5.96 24.12 5.98
N PRO A 91 6.04 24.18 7.32
CA PRO A 91 6.84 23.23 8.07
C PRO A 91 6.29 21.81 7.94
N ILE A 92 7.14 20.84 7.63
CA ILE A 92 6.74 19.43 7.52
C ILE A 92 6.21 18.89 8.85
N SER A 93 6.59 19.46 9.99
CA SER A 93 6.09 19.09 11.31
C SER A 93 4.56 19.23 11.44
N MET A 94 3.92 20.11 10.68
CA MET A 94 2.46 20.21 10.63
C MET A 94 1.81 18.92 10.09
N PHE A 95 2.55 18.16 9.28
CA PHE A 95 2.07 16.92 8.67
C PHE A 95 2.46 15.66 9.46
N THR A 96 2.96 15.78 10.69
CA THR A 96 3.49 14.62 11.45
C THR A 96 2.47 13.49 11.56
N VAL A 97 1.22 13.77 11.94
CA VAL A 97 0.17 12.75 12.07
C VAL A 97 -0.21 12.17 10.70
N THR A 98 -0.36 13.01 9.69
CA THR A 98 -0.64 12.62 8.31
C THR A 98 0.48 11.70 7.77
N LEU A 99 1.75 12.03 8.02
CA LEU A 99 2.91 11.21 7.65
C LEU A 99 2.91 9.85 8.34
N ILE A 100 2.62 9.80 9.64
CA ILE A 100 2.51 8.53 10.38
C ILE A 100 1.42 7.65 9.76
N LEU A 101 0.28 8.22 9.40
CA LEU A 101 -0.81 7.48 8.75
C LEU A 101 -0.41 7.00 7.34
N PHE A 102 0.32 7.80 6.57
CA PHE A 102 0.88 7.35 5.29
C PHE A 102 1.89 6.23 5.46
N ILE A 103 2.76 6.27 6.48
CA ILE A 103 3.70 5.18 6.80
C ILE A 103 2.95 3.90 7.15
N ILE A 104 1.93 3.98 8.00
CA ILE A 104 1.07 2.83 8.35
C ILE A 104 0.41 2.27 7.09
N THR A 105 -0.13 3.14 6.23
CA THR A 105 -0.74 2.75 4.96
C THR A 105 0.27 2.08 4.03
N ALA A 106 1.50 2.59 3.96
CA ALA A 106 2.59 2.04 3.14
C ALA A 106 2.96 0.61 3.58
N PHE A 107 3.16 0.38 4.89
CA PHE A 107 3.43 -0.96 5.43
C PHE A 107 2.25 -1.91 5.25
N ALA A 108 1.03 -1.44 5.50
CA ALA A 108 -0.18 -2.23 5.28
C ALA A 108 -0.34 -2.62 3.80
N SER A 109 -0.11 -1.68 2.88
CA SER A 109 -0.18 -1.93 1.44
C SER A 109 0.91 -2.90 0.97
N ALA A 110 2.16 -2.72 1.41
CA ALA A 110 3.23 -3.64 1.08
C ALA A 110 2.97 -5.07 1.61
N THR A 111 2.40 -5.20 2.80
CA THR A 111 1.98 -6.49 3.38
C THR A 111 0.80 -7.08 2.63
N HIS A 112 -0.19 -6.25 2.29
CA HIS A 112 -1.32 -6.65 1.45
C HIS A 112 -0.87 -7.21 0.09
N ASP A 113 0.11 -6.57 -0.56
CA ASP A 113 0.65 -7.03 -1.83
C ASP A 113 1.27 -8.43 -1.71
N ILE A 114 2.08 -8.67 -0.67
CA ILE A 114 2.68 -10.00 -0.40
C ILE A 114 1.57 -11.05 -0.25
N ALA A 115 0.56 -10.72 0.54
CA ALA A 115 -0.55 -11.64 0.79
C ALA A 115 -1.40 -11.89 -0.46
N ALA A 116 -1.71 -10.84 -1.24
CA ALA A 116 -2.52 -10.93 -2.43
C ALA A 116 -1.81 -11.70 -3.56
N ASP A 117 -0.49 -11.51 -3.72
CA ASP A 117 0.31 -12.27 -4.66
C ASP A 117 0.37 -13.76 -4.28
N GLY A 118 0.61 -14.05 -3.00
CA GLY A 118 0.57 -15.41 -2.48
C GLY A 118 -0.82 -16.04 -2.61
N PHE A 119 -1.88 -15.30 -2.32
CA PHE A 119 -3.26 -15.76 -2.48
C PHE A 119 -3.60 -16.08 -3.94
N TYR A 120 -3.19 -15.24 -4.88
CA TYR A 120 -3.35 -15.47 -6.30
C TYR A 120 -2.73 -16.81 -6.75
N MET A 121 -1.53 -17.10 -6.26
CA MET A 121 -0.83 -18.36 -6.58
C MET A 121 -1.50 -19.59 -5.96
N LEU A 122 -2.13 -19.46 -4.79
CA LEU A 122 -2.80 -20.55 -4.08
C LEU A 122 -4.24 -20.80 -4.57
N ALA A 123 -4.93 -19.75 -5.00
CA ALA A 123 -6.33 -19.82 -5.40
C ALA A 123 -6.55 -20.29 -6.84
N LEU A 124 -5.55 -20.15 -7.71
CA LEU A 124 -5.63 -20.45 -9.14
C LEU A 124 -4.68 -21.56 -9.56
N LYS A 125 -5.10 -22.38 -10.54
CA LYS A 125 -4.24 -23.37 -11.19
C LYS A 125 -3.24 -22.67 -12.13
N SER A 126 -2.12 -23.32 -12.45
CA SER A 126 -1.05 -22.72 -13.27
C SER A 126 -1.52 -22.17 -14.62
N GLY A 127 -2.47 -22.85 -15.30
CA GLY A 127 -3.05 -22.36 -16.56
C GLY A 127 -3.88 -21.10 -16.36
N GLU A 128 -4.73 -21.09 -15.33
CA GLU A 128 -5.56 -19.93 -14.96
C GLU A 128 -4.70 -18.72 -14.55
N GLN A 129 -3.58 -18.94 -13.85
CA GLN A 129 -2.65 -17.87 -13.48
C GLN A 129 -2.13 -17.14 -14.73
N ALA A 130 -1.78 -17.87 -15.80
CA ALA A 130 -1.31 -17.27 -17.04
C ALA A 130 -2.40 -16.42 -17.73
N GLU A 131 -3.64 -16.89 -17.74
CA GLU A 131 -4.77 -16.16 -18.32
C GLU A 131 -5.10 -14.86 -17.55
N PHE A 132 -5.07 -14.91 -16.21
CA PHE A 132 -5.42 -13.78 -15.37
C PHE A 132 -4.31 -12.74 -15.20
N VAL A 133 -3.05 -12.98 -15.62
CA VAL A 133 -1.96 -12.00 -15.55
C VAL A 133 -2.31 -10.70 -16.29
N GLY A 134 -2.87 -10.81 -17.51
CA GLY A 134 -3.29 -9.65 -18.29
C GLY A 134 -4.39 -8.83 -17.61
N ILE A 135 -5.39 -9.52 -17.05
CA ILE A 135 -6.49 -8.90 -16.31
C ILE A 135 -5.95 -8.16 -15.08
N ARG A 136 -5.05 -8.78 -14.33
CA ARG A 136 -4.38 -8.17 -13.17
C ARG A 136 -3.66 -6.88 -13.54
N SER A 137 -2.89 -6.91 -14.63
CA SER A 137 -2.17 -5.74 -15.15
C SER A 137 -3.12 -4.63 -15.58
N THR A 138 -4.24 -4.96 -16.21
CA THR A 138 -5.27 -3.99 -16.61
C THR A 138 -5.88 -3.31 -15.38
N PHE A 139 -6.28 -4.06 -14.36
CA PHE A 139 -6.83 -3.49 -13.13
C PHE A 139 -5.80 -2.66 -12.34
N TYR A 140 -4.51 -3.00 -12.42
CA TYR A 140 -3.46 -2.17 -11.84
C TYR A 140 -3.32 -0.83 -12.57
N ARG A 141 -3.40 -0.84 -13.90
CA ARG A 141 -3.42 0.39 -14.71
C ARG A 141 -4.65 1.24 -14.44
N LEU A 142 -5.83 0.63 -14.28
CA LEU A 142 -7.04 1.35 -13.87
C LEU A 142 -6.87 2.01 -12.50
N ALA A 143 -6.20 1.35 -11.54
CA ALA A 143 -5.85 1.96 -10.26
C ALA A 143 -4.91 3.15 -10.42
N SER A 144 -3.93 3.09 -11.34
CA SER A 144 -3.04 4.20 -11.68
C SER A 144 -3.82 5.39 -12.26
N ILE A 145 -4.70 5.13 -13.23
CA ILE A 145 -5.54 6.17 -13.84
C ILE A 145 -6.45 6.81 -12.80
N PHE A 146 -7.07 6.01 -11.94
CA PHE A 146 -7.91 6.53 -10.87
C PHE A 146 -7.08 7.38 -9.88
N GLY A 147 -5.97 6.85 -9.37
CA GLY A 147 -5.12 7.54 -8.39
C GLY A 147 -4.54 8.83 -8.96
N GLN A 148 -3.82 8.74 -10.07
CA GLN A 148 -3.06 9.87 -10.63
C GLN A 148 -3.88 10.77 -11.56
N GLY A 149 -5.01 10.28 -12.08
CA GLY A 149 -5.88 11.06 -12.97
C GLY A 149 -7.12 11.56 -12.25
N VAL A 150 -8.04 10.64 -11.87
CA VAL A 150 -9.35 11.03 -11.33
C VAL A 150 -9.23 11.79 -10.01
N LEU A 151 -8.42 11.32 -9.07
CA LEU A 151 -8.27 11.98 -7.77
C LEU A 151 -7.61 13.36 -7.89
N VAL A 152 -6.62 13.50 -8.79
CA VAL A 152 -5.98 14.80 -9.06
C VAL A 152 -6.96 15.76 -9.73
N ALA A 153 -7.78 15.28 -10.66
CA ALA A 153 -8.82 16.09 -11.29
C ALA A 153 -9.89 16.56 -10.27
N ILE A 154 -10.28 15.69 -9.33
CA ILE A 154 -11.19 16.04 -8.23
C ILE A 154 -10.56 17.13 -7.36
N ALA A 155 -9.29 16.95 -6.93
CA ALA A 155 -8.58 17.93 -6.12
C ALA A 155 -8.52 19.30 -6.85
N GLY A 156 -8.13 19.30 -8.12
CA GLY A 156 -8.05 20.53 -8.91
C GLY A 156 -9.41 21.22 -9.12
N ALA A 157 -10.48 20.45 -9.36
CA ALA A 157 -11.82 21.01 -9.53
C ALA A 157 -12.35 21.66 -8.24
N ILE A 158 -12.05 21.07 -7.09
CA ILE A 158 -12.45 21.59 -5.77
C ILE A 158 -11.60 22.84 -5.44
N GLU A 159 -10.29 22.79 -5.68
CA GLU A 159 -9.38 23.92 -5.52
C GLU A 159 -9.88 25.14 -6.33
N LEU A 160 -10.16 24.94 -7.61
CA LEU A 160 -10.66 26.01 -8.50
C LEU A 160 -12.03 26.58 -8.06
N LYS A 161 -12.90 25.74 -7.49
CA LYS A 161 -14.26 26.18 -7.09
C LYS A 161 -14.29 26.90 -5.77
N TYR A 162 -13.48 26.49 -4.79
CA TYR A 162 -13.54 26.98 -3.42
C TYR A 162 -12.32 27.81 -3.00
N ASP A 163 -11.30 27.91 -3.87
CA ASP A 163 -10.02 28.57 -3.60
C ASP A 163 -9.40 28.15 -2.26
N ASN A 164 -9.47 26.82 -1.99
CA ASN A 164 -9.05 26.24 -0.71
C ASN A 164 -8.31 24.92 -0.93
N ILE A 165 -6.98 24.98 -0.90
CA ILE A 165 -6.10 23.84 -1.11
C ILE A 165 -6.30 22.72 -0.05
N PRO A 166 -6.28 23.01 1.27
CA PRO A 166 -6.53 21.98 2.27
C PRO A 166 -7.88 21.28 2.13
N LEU A 167 -8.94 22.01 1.84
CA LEU A 167 -10.27 21.45 1.61
C LEU A 167 -10.28 20.52 0.40
N SER A 168 -9.59 20.87 -0.69
CA SER A 168 -9.51 20.06 -1.90
C SER A 168 -8.90 18.70 -1.62
N TRP A 169 -7.82 18.65 -0.83
CA TRP A 169 -7.17 17.40 -0.46
C TRP A 169 -7.97 16.60 0.59
N THR A 170 -8.64 17.28 1.52
CA THR A 170 -9.55 16.64 2.49
C THR A 170 -10.66 15.88 1.77
N ILE A 171 -11.34 16.51 0.81
CA ILE A 171 -12.41 15.87 0.02
C ILE A 171 -11.84 14.75 -0.86
N THR A 172 -10.68 14.95 -1.46
CA THR A 172 -10.03 13.92 -2.29
C THR A 172 -9.68 12.68 -1.46
N MET A 173 -9.17 12.85 -0.23
CA MET A 173 -8.93 11.74 0.69
C MET A 173 -10.23 11.09 1.17
N LEU A 174 -11.29 11.86 1.37
CA LEU A 174 -12.61 11.31 1.70
C LEU A 174 -13.15 10.42 0.57
N VAL A 175 -13.07 10.87 -0.69
CA VAL A 175 -13.45 10.05 -1.85
C VAL A 175 -12.64 8.76 -1.89
N THR A 176 -11.34 8.84 -1.65
CA THR A 176 -10.46 7.67 -1.56
C THR A 176 -10.88 6.72 -0.43
N ALA A 177 -11.15 7.27 0.75
CA ALA A 177 -11.56 6.49 1.92
C ALA A 177 -12.88 5.76 1.69
N VAL A 178 -13.88 6.44 1.13
CA VAL A 178 -15.19 5.83 0.82
C VAL A 178 -15.04 4.74 -0.23
N MET A 179 -14.36 5.03 -1.34
CA MET A 179 -14.17 4.07 -2.42
C MET A 179 -13.38 2.84 -1.94
N PHE A 180 -12.26 3.03 -1.24
CA PHE A 180 -11.43 1.93 -0.77
C PHE A 180 -12.14 1.10 0.31
N SER A 181 -12.91 1.74 1.20
CA SER A 181 -13.73 1.04 2.19
C SER A 181 -14.82 0.18 1.53
N ALA A 182 -15.46 0.68 0.46
CA ALA A 182 -16.44 -0.10 -0.32
C ALA A 182 -15.79 -1.33 -0.97
N VAL A 183 -14.59 -1.19 -1.54
CA VAL A 183 -13.82 -2.31 -2.09
C VAL A 183 -13.42 -3.29 -0.99
N SER A 184 -12.98 -2.82 0.17
CA SER A 184 -12.63 -3.66 1.32
C SER A 184 -13.83 -4.45 1.84
N PHE A 185 -14.98 -3.79 1.94
CA PHE A 185 -16.24 -4.41 2.35
C PHE A 185 -16.66 -5.50 1.34
N TYR A 186 -16.60 -5.22 0.05
CA TYR A 186 -16.85 -6.21 -0.99
C TYR A 186 -15.93 -7.43 -0.85
N HIS A 187 -14.63 -7.23 -0.67
CA HIS A 187 -13.65 -8.30 -0.54
C HIS A 187 -13.84 -9.14 0.74
N LEU A 188 -14.30 -8.56 1.82
CA LEU A 188 -14.58 -9.26 3.08
C LEU A 188 -15.52 -10.46 2.84
N PHE A 189 -16.51 -10.31 1.95
CA PHE A 189 -17.52 -11.34 1.67
C PHE A 189 -17.19 -12.17 0.42
N MET A 190 -16.60 -11.56 -0.61
CA MET A 190 -16.43 -12.17 -1.92
C MET A 190 -15.13 -12.94 -2.10
N ILE A 191 -14.07 -12.64 -1.36
CA ILE A 191 -12.81 -13.40 -1.47
C ILE A 191 -13.03 -14.85 -1.01
N PRO A 192 -12.77 -15.85 -1.88
CA PRO A 192 -12.96 -17.25 -1.56
C PRO A 192 -12.05 -17.73 -0.41
N LYS A 193 -12.35 -18.90 0.15
CA LYS A 193 -11.59 -19.55 1.22
C LYS A 193 -11.04 -20.90 0.70
N PRO A 194 -10.00 -20.89 -0.16
CA PRO A 194 -9.47 -22.13 -0.69
C PRO A 194 -8.86 -22.99 0.42
N SER A 195 -9.04 -24.29 0.33
CA SER A 195 -8.50 -25.26 1.31
C SER A 195 -6.95 -25.30 1.33
N SER A 196 -6.33 -24.82 0.26
CA SER A 196 -4.88 -24.67 0.12
C SER A 196 -4.31 -23.50 0.93
N ASP A 197 -5.14 -22.50 1.33
CA ASP A 197 -4.69 -21.32 2.08
C ASP A 197 -4.56 -21.66 3.58
N LYS A 198 -3.40 -22.20 3.94
CA LYS A 198 -3.07 -22.56 5.32
C LYS A 198 -1.83 -21.81 5.79
N SER A 199 -1.79 -21.41 7.05
CA SER A 199 -0.56 -20.93 7.70
C SER A 199 0.39 -22.09 7.96
N VAL A 200 1.70 -21.82 7.93
CA VAL A 200 2.73 -22.84 8.21
C VAL A 200 2.64 -23.32 9.67
N LEU A 201 2.39 -22.41 10.59
CA LEU A 201 2.18 -22.71 12.00
C LEU A 201 0.69 -22.66 12.36
N ALA A 202 0.23 -23.62 13.16
CA ALA A 202 -1.15 -23.62 13.60
C ALA A 202 -1.47 -22.36 14.41
N PRO A 203 -2.60 -21.69 14.15
CA PRO A 203 -2.96 -20.46 14.85
C PRO A 203 -3.04 -20.67 16.37
N GLY A 204 -2.38 -19.82 17.15
CA GLY A 204 -2.40 -19.83 18.61
C GLY A 204 -1.44 -20.80 19.31
N THR A 205 -0.69 -21.64 18.56
CA THR A 205 0.24 -22.62 19.16
C THR A 205 1.70 -22.20 19.08
N ALA A 206 2.04 -21.21 18.27
CA ALA A 206 3.41 -20.79 18.04
C ALA A 206 3.80 -19.60 18.94
N GLY A 207 4.64 -19.86 19.93
CA GLY A 207 5.34 -18.79 20.64
C GLY A 207 6.29 -17.99 19.71
N ALA A 208 6.65 -16.77 20.07
CA ALA A 208 7.53 -15.90 19.28
C ALA A 208 8.83 -16.61 18.82
N LYS A 209 9.43 -17.43 19.69
CA LYS A 209 10.63 -18.22 19.37
C LYS A 209 10.42 -19.20 18.19
N ALA A 210 9.26 -19.83 18.08
CA ALA A 210 8.94 -20.75 16.98
C ALA A 210 8.77 -19.96 15.66
N ILE A 211 8.13 -18.80 15.71
CA ILE A 211 7.95 -17.91 14.55
C ILE A 211 9.31 -17.45 14.02
N PHE A 212 10.20 -16.94 14.88
CA PHE A 212 11.53 -16.48 14.47
C PHE A 212 12.42 -17.63 13.96
N LYS A 213 12.32 -18.82 14.56
CA LYS A 213 13.04 -20.00 14.07
C LYS A 213 12.59 -20.39 12.68
N GLU A 214 11.28 -20.44 12.43
CA GLU A 214 10.72 -20.78 11.12
C GLU A 214 11.00 -19.70 10.09
N PHE A 215 10.99 -18.44 10.49
CA PHE A 215 11.42 -17.31 9.65
C PHE A 215 12.87 -17.50 9.17
N GLY A 216 13.81 -17.72 10.09
CA GLY A 216 15.21 -17.94 9.73
C GLY A 216 15.40 -19.13 8.81
N ARG A 217 14.68 -20.22 9.08
CA ARG A 217 14.69 -21.42 8.21
C ARG A 217 14.18 -21.11 6.81
N THR A 218 13.01 -20.48 6.71
CA THR A 218 12.38 -20.14 5.42
C THR A 218 13.28 -19.20 4.62
N PHE A 219 13.84 -18.18 5.27
CA PHE A 219 14.73 -17.22 4.65
C PHE A 219 16.01 -17.89 4.13
N ALA A 220 16.68 -18.71 4.97
CA ALA A 220 17.89 -19.45 4.57
C ALA A 220 17.59 -20.43 3.40
N THR A 221 16.49 -21.19 3.51
CA THR A 221 16.07 -22.16 2.48
C THR A 221 15.77 -21.49 1.14
N TYR A 222 15.30 -20.24 1.14
CA TYR A 222 15.05 -19.50 -0.10
C TYR A 222 16.33 -19.36 -0.93
N PHE A 223 17.44 -18.93 -0.30
CA PHE A 223 18.71 -18.70 -1.02
C PHE A 223 19.42 -20.01 -1.40
N THR A 224 19.08 -21.14 -0.79
CA THR A 224 19.66 -22.44 -1.12
C THR A 224 18.90 -23.17 -2.24
N LYS A 225 17.74 -22.65 -2.69
CA LYS A 225 17.01 -23.25 -3.81
C LYS A 225 17.79 -23.14 -5.11
N PRO A 226 17.85 -24.20 -5.93
CA PRO A 226 18.53 -24.17 -7.21
C PRO A 226 17.90 -23.09 -8.13
N GLY A 227 18.75 -22.29 -8.76
CA GLY A 227 18.34 -21.22 -9.68
C GLY A 227 17.94 -19.89 -9.06
N VAL A 228 17.79 -19.78 -7.73
CA VAL A 228 17.39 -18.52 -7.09
C VAL A 228 18.43 -17.41 -7.31
N LEU A 229 19.72 -17.71 -7.16
CA LEU A 229 20.77 -16.71 -7.42
C LEU A 229 20.74 -16.22 -8.88
N LEU A 230 20.57 -17.14 -9.84
CA LEU A 230 20.44 -16.78 -11.25
C LEU A 230 19.20 -15.91 -11.50
N ALA A 231 18.06 -16.26 -10.89
CA ALA A 231 16.84 -15.48 -11.00
C ALA A 231 16.99 -14.06 -10.40
N ILE A 232 17.69 -13.93 -9.27
CA ILE A 232 17.98 -12.62 -8.65
C ILE A 232 18.87 -11.78 -9.58
N VAL A 233 19.97 -12.35 -10.08
CA VAL A 233 20.86 -11.66 -11.02
C VAL A 233 20.12 -11.26 -12.29
N PHE A 234 19.31 -12.15 -12.85
CA PHE A 234 18.47 -11.84 -14.01
C PHE A 234 17.52 -10.67 -13.73
N MET A 235 16.81 -10.67 -12.59
CA MET A 235 15.89 -9.60 -12.24
C MET A 235 16.61 -8.26 -12.03
N LEU A 236 17.81 -8.26 -11.47
CA LEU A 236 18.60 -7.04 -11.27
C LEU A 236 19.14 -6.46 -12.59
N LEU A 237 19.46 -7.32 -13.56
CA LEU A 237 20.00 -6.89 -14.85
C LEU A 237 18.93 -6.60 -15.89
N TYR A 238 17.72 -7.16 -15.74
CA TYR A 238 16.63 -7.00 -16.69
C TYR A 238 15.91 -5.65 -16.56
N ARG A 239 16.00 -4.97 -15.42
CA ARG A 239 15.36 -3.71 -15.11
C ARG A 239 16.37 -2.57 -15.21
#